data_c7e877f91d985836c168520a27f47764
#
_entry.id   c7e877f91d985836c168520a27f47764
#
_cell.length_a   1.000
_cell.length_b   1.000
_cell.length_c   1.000
_cell.angle_alpha   90.00
_cell.angle_beta   90.00
_cell.angle_gamma   90.00
#
_symmetry.space_group_name_H-M   'P 1'
#
loop_
_entity.id
_entity.type
_entity.pdbx_description
1 polymer ?
#
loop_
_entity_poly.entity_id
_entity_poly.type
_entity_poly.pdbx_seq_one_letter_code
_entity_poly.pdbx_strand_id
1 'polypeptide(L)'
;MIRLCTTLLLLLGTIVPQGAQAADVVFDLRIEKGRVAQKMRLIRVTQGDNVRLRWTSDRPIILHLHGYDIETRVEPGGAAEMVFTARATGRFGVEEHKPDARGGHSHGEASLVRLEVRPR
;
A
#
# COMPACT_ATOMS: atom_id res chain seq x y z
N MET A 1 -41.56 57.06 18.85
CA MET A 1 -40.53 56.82 17.79
C MET A 1 -39.57 55.76 18.31
N ILE A 2 -39.82 54.52 17.91
CA ILE A 2 -38.98 53.38 18.32
C ILE A 2 -38.00 53.13 17.18
N ARG A 3 -36.69 53.33 17.39
CA ARG A 3 -35.66 52.98 16.41
C ARG A 3 -35.20 51.53 16.66
N LEU A 4 -35.63 50.65 15.76
CA LEU A 4 -35.14 49.29 15.71
C LEU A 4 -33.71 49.27 15.16
N CYS A 5 -32.73 48.95 16.00
CA CYS A 5 -31.36 48.78 15.60
C CYS A 5 -31.15 47.29 15.28
N THR A 6 -31.19 46.96 13.98
CA THR A 6 -30.97 45.56 13.51
C THR A 6 -29.47 45.29 13.46
N THR A 7 -28.97 44.60 14.43
CA THR A 7 -27.56 44.15 14.45
C THR A 7 -27.42 42.92 13.56
N LEU A 8 -26.82 43.10 12.38
CA LEU A 8 -26.47 42.02 11.46
C LEU A 8 -25.21 41.34 11.97
N LEU A 9 -25.37 40.16 12.55
CA LEU A 9 -24.26 39.33 13.00
C LEU A 9 -23.69 38.57 11.80
N LEU A 10 -22.55 39.01 11.25
CA LEU A 10 -21.80 38.27 10.22
C LEU A 10 -21.10 37.08 10.89
N LEU A 11 -21.64 35.87 10.67
CA LEU A 11 -20.90 34.65 10.96
C LEU A 11 -19.79 34.48 9.91
N LEU A 12 -18.55 34.82 10.25
CA LEU A 12 -17.38 34.40 9.49
C LEU A 12 -17.15 32.90 9.76
N GLY A 13 -17.62 32.05 8.83
CA GLY A 13 -17.29 30.65 8.83
C GLY A 13 -15.79 30.45 8.54
N THR A 14 -15.02 30.05 9.53
CA THR A 14 -13.62 29.65 9.32
C THR A 14 -13.60 28.33 8.59
N ILE A 15 -13.23 28.34 7.31
CA ILE A 15 -12.92 27.14 6.55
C ILE A 15 -11.59 26.61 7.10
N VAL A 16 -11.65 25.59 7.94
CA VAL A 16 -10.47 24.85 8.38
C VAL A 16 -10.06 23.93 7.22
N PRO A 17 -8.87 24.10 6.62
CA PRO A 17 -8.43 23.16 5.61
C PRO A 17 -8.25 21.78 6.26
N GLN A 18 -9.07 20.81 5.84
CA GLN A 18 -8.86 19.42 6.22
C GLN A 18 -7.62 18.93 5.48
N GLY A 19 -6.50 18.84 6.20
CA GLY A 19 -5.30 18.20 5.70
C GLY A 19 -5.64 16.78 5.26
N ALA A 20 -5.05 16.33 4.12
CA ALA A 20 -5.23 14.98 3.62
C ALA A 20 -4.83 13.97 4.71
N GLN A 21 -5.78 13.18 5.20
CA GLN A 21 -5.53 12.17 6.22
C GLN A 21 -4.97 10.89 5.60
N ALA A 22 -4.16 10.14 6.40
CA ALA A 22 -3.71 8.81 6.05
C ALA A 22 -4.93 7.91 5.82
N ALA A 23 -4.92 7.14 4.73
CA ALA A 23 -5.97 6.19 4.39
C ALA A 23 -5.57 4.77 4.82
N ASP A 24 -6.57 3.94 5.12
CA ASP A 24 -6.41 2.50 5.23
C ASP A 24 -6.75 1.89 3.86
N VAL A 25 -5.77 1.29 3.21
CA VAL A 25 -5.92 0.72 1.87
C VAL A 25 -5.63 -0.77 1.87
N VAL A 26 -6.48 -1.54 1.19
CA VAL A 26 -6.39 -3.00 1.11
C VAL A 26 -6.32 -3.41 -0.36
N PHE A 27 -5.37 -4.30 -0.69
CA PHE A 27 -5.24 -4.88 -2.00
C PHE A 27 -5.26 -6.41 -1.88
N ASP A 28 -6.17 -7.04 -2.61
CA ASP A 28 -6.22 -8.49 -2.75
C ASP A 28 -5.39 -8.92 -3.95
N LEU A 29 -4.36 -9.72 -3.71
CA LEU A 29 -3.35 -10.12 -4.68
C LEU A 29 -3.32 -11.64 -4.79
N ARG A 30 -3.58 -12.15 -5.98
CA ARG A 30 -3.57 -13.57 -6.26
C ARG A 30 -2.39 -13.96 -7.14
N ILE A 31 -1.63 -14.95 -6.69
CA ILE A 31 -0.53 -15.53 -7.44
C ILE A 31 -1.02 -16.83 -8.06
N GLU A 32 -1.03 -16.91 -9.38
CA GLU A 32 -1.33 -18.09 -10.15
C GLU A 32 -0.21 -18.36 -11.14
N LYS A 33 0.31 -19.58 -11.15
CA LYS A 33 1.43 -19.98 -12.04
C LYS A 33 2.61 -19.01 -11.94
N GLY A 34 2.91 -18.55 -10.70
CA GLY A 34 4.01 -17.64 -10.41
C GLY A 34 3.80 -16.20 -10.84
N ARG A 35 2.57 -15.77 -11.14
CA ARG A 35 2.25 -14.43 -11.63
C ARG A 35 1.05 -13.81 -10.94
N VAL A 36 1.03 -12.50 -10.89
CA VAL A 36 -0.11 -11.67 -10.51
C VAL A 36 -0.74 -11.10 -11.79
N ALA A 37 -2.08 -10.94 -11.80
CA ALA A 37 -2.78 -10.33 -12.93
C ALA A 37 -2.17 -8.97 -13.30
N GLN A 38 -2.01 -8.69 -14.58
CA GLN A 38 -1.29 -7.50 -15.07
C GLN A 38 -1.81 -6.19 -14.45
N LYS A 39 -3.12 -6.04 -14.31
CA LYS A 39 -3.76 -4.86 -13.71
C LYS A 39 -3.40 -4.63 -12.25
N MET A 40 -2.91 -5.66 -11.54
CA MET A 40 -2.55 -5.60 -10.12
C MET A 40 -1.03 -5.54 -9.90
N ARG A 41 -0.22 -5.53 -10.95
CA ARG A 41 1.26 -5.52 -10.83
C ARG A 41 1.85 -4.20 -10.41
N LEU A 42 1.08 -3.12 -10.51
CA LEU A 42 1.48 -1.80 -10.03
C LEU A 42 0.44 -1.28 -9.05
N ILE A 43 0.84 -1.15 -7.80
CA ILE A 43 0.03 -0.61 -6.70
C ILE A 43 0.55 0.78 -6.38
N ARG A 44 -0.35 1.75 -6.28
CA ARG A 44 -0.01 3.13 -5.90
C ARG A 44 -0.69 3.48 -4.59
N VAL A 45 0.11 3.99 -3.66
CA VAL A 45 -0.34 4.50 -2.37
C VAL A 45 0.30 5.86 -2.09
N THR A 46 -0.21 6.56 -1.09
CA THR A 46 0.32 7.84 -0.66
C THR A 46 1.12 7.66 0.63
N GLN A 47 2.21 8.39 0.77
CA GLN A 47 3.02 8.37 1.99
C GLN A 47 2.16 8.58 3.24
N GLY A 48 2.34 7.72 4.23
CA GLY A 48 1.58 7.72 5.47
C GLY A 48 0.34 6.80 5.45
N ASP A 49 -0.06 6.26 4.30
CA ASP A 49 -1.17 5.31 4.25
C ASP A 49 -0.83 4.03 5.02
N ASN A 50 -1.84 3.46 5.66
CA ASN A 50 -1.78 2.11 6.23
C ASN A 50 -2.15 1.12 5.14
N VAL A 51 -1.21 0.30 4.75
CA VAL A 51 -1.33 -0.61 3.61
C VAL A 51 -1.49 -2.04 4.09
N ARG A 52 -2.46 -2.75 3.54
CA ARG A 52 -2.66 -4.17 3.71
C ARG A 52 -2.63 -4.86 2.36
N LEU A 53 -1.62 -5.68 2.12
CA LEU A 53 -1.54 -6.56 0.97
C LEU A 53 -1.97 -7.96 1.40
N ARG A 54 -3.11 -8.41 0.91
CA ARG A 54 -3.64 -9.74 1.18
C ARG A 54 -3.30 -10.66 0.02
N TRP A 55 -2.52 -11.68 0.32
CA TRP A 55 -1.98 -12.61 -0.67
C TRP A 55 -2.66 -13.96 -0.63
N THR A 56 -2.98 -14.49 -1.80
CA THR A 56 -3.34 -15.90 -2.02
C THR A 56 -2.44 -16.48 -3.10
N SER A 57 -2.19 -17.78 -3.05
CA SER A 57 -1.32 -18.47 -4.01
C SER A 57 -1.81 -19.87 -4.30
N ASP A 58 -1.58 -20.36 -5.51
CA ASP A 58 -1.86 -21.74 -5.91
C ASP A 58 -0.77 -22.74 -5.46
N ARG A 59 0.33 -22.23 -4.88
CA ARG A 59 1.43 -23.04 -4.32
C ARG A 59 2.05 -22.35 -3.10
N PRO A 60 2.80 -23.08 -2.25
CA PRO A 60 3.57 -22.45 -1.19
C PRO A 60 4.59 -21.49 -1.77
N ILE A 61 4.67 -20.29 -1.19
CA ILE A 61 5.60 -19.25 -1.65
C ILE A 61 6.01 -18.37 -0.47
N ILE A 62 7.24 -17.89 -0.47
CA ILE A 62 7.72 -16.87 0.46
C ILE A 62 7.90 -15.58 -0.33
N LEU A 63 7.25 -14.52 0.12
CA LEU A 63 7.28 -13.20 -0.49
C LEU A 63 8.12 -12.26 0.34
N HIS A 64 8.90 -11.41 -0.32
CA HIS A 64 9.69 -10.37 0.30
C HIS A 64 9.35 -9.02 -0.31
N LEU A 65 8.93 -8.05 0.51
CA LEU A 65 8.76 -6.64 0.13
C LEU A 65 10.05 -5.90 0.42
N HIS A 66 10.78 -5.56 -0.64
CA HIS A 66 12.02 -4.80 -0.56
C HIS A 66 11.77 -3.37 -0.05
N GLY A 67 12.72 -2.82 0.67
CA GLY A 67 12.66 -1.48 1.23
C GLY A 67 11.91 -1.36 2.55
N TYR A 68 10.95 -2.23 2.79
CA TYR A 68 10.21 -2.36 4.06
C TYR A 68 10.65 -3.56 4.87
N ASP A 69 11.43 -4.45 4.27
CA ASP A 69 12.00 -5.65 4.89
C ASP A 69 10.92 -6.55 5.53
N ILE A 70 9.84 -6.79 4.80
CA ILE A 70 8.74 -7.66 5.22
C ILE A 70 8.80 -8.95 4.43
N GLU A 71 8.86 -10.08 5.14
CA GLU A 71 8.76 -11.41 4.58
C GLU A 71 7.47 -12.07 5.02
N THR A 72 6.77 -12.72 4.12
CA THR A 72 5.49 -13.38 4.39
C THR A 72 5.40 -14.70 3.63
N ARG A 73 5.07 -15.76 4.35
CA ARG A 73 4.79 -17.07 3.76
C ARG A 73 3.31 -17.17 3.40
N VAL A 74 3.03 -17.61 2.18
CA VAL A 74 1.69 -17.84 1.67
C VAL A 74 1.53 -19.34 1.38
N GLU A 75 0.54 -19.95 2.00
CA GLU A 75 0.17 -21.35 1.75
C GLU A 75 -1.06 -21.42 0.84
N PRO A 76 -1.15 -22.43 -0.05
CA PRO A 76 -2.35 -22.63 -0.86
C PRO A 76 -3.56 -22.92 0.03
N GLY A 77 -4.73 -22.39 -0.35
CA GLY A 77 -5.97 -22.58 0.40
C GLY A 77 -6.19 -21.58 1.55
N GLY A 78 -5.26 -20.65 1.79
CA GLY A 78 -5.37 -19.61 2.79
C GLY A 78 -4.88 -18.27 2.28
N ALA A 79 -5.12 -17.21 3.04
CA ALA A 79 -4.61 -15.87 2.78
C ALA A 79 -3.55 -15.49 3.81
N ALA A 80 -2.53 -14.77 3.37
CA ALA A 80 -1.52 -14.16 4.23
C ALA A 80 -1.47 -12.66 3.99
N GLU A 81 -1.15 -11.88 5.01
CA GLU A 81 -1.18 -10.43 4.95
C GLU A 81 0.18 -9.81 5.24
N MET A 82 0.54 -8.80 4.45
CA MET A 82 1.57 -7.83 4.78
C MET A 82 0.87 -6.55 5.20
N VAL A 83 1.12 -6.08 6.43
CA VAL A 83 0.52 -4.86 6.99
C VAL A 83 1.64 -3.91 7.38
N PHE A 84 1.60 -2.70 6.84
CA PHE A 84 2.64 -1.70 7.10
C PHE A 84 2.13 -0.28 6.84
N THR A 85 2.82 0.71 7.40
CA THR A 85 2.62 2.11 7.05
C THR A 85 3.58 2.49 5.93
N ALA A 86 3.08 3.10 4.87
CA ALA A 86 3.88 3.54 3.71
C ALA A 86 4.72 4.77 4.07
N ARG A 87 5.79 4.59 4.85
CA ARG A 87 6.62 5.69 5.39
C ARG A 87 7.59 6.25 4.35
N ALA A 88 8.25 5.36 3.61
CA ALA A 88 9.25 5.73 2.62
C ALA A 88 8.60 5.92 1.25
N THR A 89 8.88 7.03 0.60
CA THR A 89 8.50 7.27 -0.80
C THR A 89 9.43 6.51 -1.74
N GLY A 90 8.92 6.15 -2.91
CA GLY A 90 9.69 5.46 -3.94
C GLY A 90 8.96 4.28 -4.54
N ARG A 91 9.71 3.39 -5.16
CA ARG A 91 9.21 2.17 -5.80
C ARG A 91 9.86 0.96 -5.17
N PHE A 92 9.06 0.03 -4.71
CA PHE A 92 9.47 -1.15 -3.96
C PHE A 92 8.89 -2.40 -4.60
N GLY A 93 9.71 -3.41 -4.84
CA GLY A 93 9.28 -4.67 -5.43
C GLY A 93 8.86 -5.68 -4.37
N VAL A 94 7.83 -6.46 -4.68
CA VAL A 94 7.52 -7.71 -3.97
C VAL A 94 8.00 -8.86 -4.84
N GLU A 95 8.89 -9.67 -4.32
CA GLU A 95 9.54 -10.76 -5.04
C GLU A 95 9.37 -12.08 -4.27
N GLU A 96 9.48 -13.19 -5.01
CA GLU A 96 9.59 -14.50 -4.40
C GLU A 96 10.98 -14.68 -3.79
N HIS A 97 11.04 -15.02 -2.52
CA HIS A 97 12.29 -15.43 -1.87
C HIS A 97 12.53 -16.92 -2.12
N LYS A 98 13.62 -17.24 -2.80
CA LYS A 98 14.06 -18.62 -3.01
C LYS A 98 15.22 -18.93 -2.05
N PRO A 99 15.03 -19.83 -1.05
CA PRO A 99 16.03 -20.08 -0.03
C PRO A 99 17.34 -20.69 -0.55
N ASP A 100 17.33 -21.25 -1.76
CA ASP A 100 18.50 -21.93 -2.35
C ASP A 100 19.32 -21.06 -3.32
N ALA A 101 18.99 -19.79 -3.48
CA ALA A 101 19.80 -18.89 -4.27
C ALA A 101 21.08 -18.53 -3.52
N ARG A 102 22.11 -19.39 -3.65
CA ARG A 102 23.44 -19.15 -3.10
C ARG A 102 24.01 -17.85 -3.67
N GLY A 103 24.06 -16.79 -2.83
CA GLY A 103 25.02 -15.73 -2.96
C GLY A 103 25.04 -14.96 -4.28
N GLY A 104 23.93 -14.73 -4.93
CA GLY A 104 23.85 -13.86 -6.09
C GLY A 104 22.70 -12.89 -5.89
N HIS A 105 22.99 -11.61 -5.87
CA HIS A 105 21.98 -10.61 -6.14
C HIS A 105 21.49 -10.86 -7.57
N SER A 106 20.48 -11.72 -7.74
CA SER A 106 19.86 -11.91 -9.04
C SER A 106 19.05 -10.65 -9.35
N HIS A 107 19.72 -9.67 -9.93
CA HIS A 107 19.10 -8.49 -10.53
C HIS A 107 18.26 -8.84 -11.78
N GLY A 108 17.53 -9.95 -11.77
CA GLY A 108 16.89 -10.49 -12.97
C GLY A 108 15.51 -11.07 -12.79
N GLU A 109 15.04 -11.30 -11.59
CA GLU A 109 13.65 -11.74 -11.42
C GLU A 109 12.74 -10.52 -11.35
N ALA A 110 11.83 -10.42 -12.33
CA ALA A 110 10.84 -9.36 -12.34
C ALA A 110 9.97 -9.45 -11.08
N SER A 111 9.82 -8.33 -10.36
CA SER A 111 8.93 -8.26 -9.20
C SER A 111 7.52 -8.73 -9.57
N LEU A 112 6.89 -9.54 -8.72
CA LEU A 112 5.49 -9.96 -8.88
C LEU A 112 4.56 -8.75 -8.87
N VAL A 113 4.84 -7.81 -7.98
CA VAL A 113 4.13 -6.54 -7.81
C VAL A 113 5.16 -5.45 -7.49
N ARG A 114 4.90 -4.27 -8.01
CA ARG A 114 5.63 -3.05 -7.68
C ARG A 114 4.73 -2.11 -6.90
N LEU A 115 5.18 -1.74 -5.71
CA LEU A 115 4.54 -0.74 -4.86
C LEU A 115 5.17 0.63 -5.13
N GLU A 116 4.37 1.60 -5.54
CA GLU A 116 4.77 2.99 -5.70
C GLU A 116 4.17 3.82 -4.56
N VAL A 117 5.03 4.38 -3.72
CA VAL A 117 4.63 5.27 -2.63
C VAL A 117 4.93 6.70 -3.05
N ARG A 118 3.89 7.48 -3.24
CA ARG A 118 3.99 8.89 -3.64
C ARG A 118 4.05 9.80 -2.42
N PRO A 119 4.77 10.92 -2.50
CA PRO A 119 4.72 11.94 -1.46
C PRO A 119 3.30 12.43 -1.20
N ARG A 120 3.03 12.79 0.06
CA ARG A 120 1.78 13.44 0.46
C ARG A 120 1.86 14.94 0.20
#